data_17de40176828c1b2981679e92611c908
#
_entry.id   17de40176828c1b2981679e92611c908
#
_cell.length_a   1.000
_cell.length_b   1.000
_cell.length_c   1.000
_cell.angle_alpha   90.00
_cell.angle_beta   90.00
_cell.angle_gamma   90.00
#
_symmetry.space_group_name_H-M   'P 1'
#
loop_
_entity.id
_entity.type
_entity.pdbx_description
1 polymer ?
#
loop_
_entity_poly.entity_id
_entity_poly.type
_entity_poly.pdbx_seq_one_letter_code
_entity_poly.pdbx_strand_id
1 'polypeptide(L)'
;DVCSSDLPQKRKLKAEVCVVSNIMEEVGLLGARQIAYSLKPDVAIVVDVTHATDYPTVSKQLHGDIKLGGGPAVTHGICNHPAVIERLEQVAQQLKIPLQHEATSATSGTDTDAIFWTRGGIASGLISLPNRYMHSPVEMVNLRDLEQIPELMAGFALSLKHGEHFKVRI
;
A
#
# COMPACT_ATOMS: atom_id res chain seq x y z
N ASP A 1 12.68 11.19 -9.00
CA ASP A 1 12.05 11.40 -10.33
C ASP A 1 11.77 10.12 -11.12
N VAL A 2 11.61 8.99 -10.46
CA VAL A 2 11.35 7.71 -11.16
C VAL A 2 9.88 7.60 -11.61
N CYS A 3 8.97 8.36 -11.04
CA CYS A 3 7.54 8.27 -11.34
C CYS A 3 7.03 9.21 -12.45
N SER A 4 7.84 10.12 -12.96
CA SER A 4 7.35 11.11 -13.94
C SER A 4 7.50 10.70 -15.41
N SER A 5 8.32 9.69 -15.71
CA SER A 5 8.62 9.30 -17.10
C SER A 5 7.64 8.31 -17.73
N ASP A 6 6.93 7.52 -16.91
CA ASP A 6 6.09 6.42 -17.42
C ASP A 6 4.58 6.70 -17.37
N LEU A 7 4.18 7.83 -16.80
CA LEU A 7 2.78 8.26 -16.87
C LEU A 7 2.47 8.73 -18.30
N PRO A 8 1.38 8.24 -18.92
CA PRO A 8 0.99 8.73 -20.24
C PRO A 8 0.84 10.24 -20.19
N GLN A 9 1.65 10.96 -20.94
CA GLN A 9 1.84 12.42 -20.96
C GLN A 9 0.56 13.27 -21.12
N LYS A 10 -0.62 12.67 -21.20
CA LYS A 10 -1.90 13.36 -21.44
C LYS A 10 -2.83 13.43 -20.23
N ARG A 11 -2.53 12.78 -19.11
CA ARG A 11 -3.40 12.84 -17.91
C ARG A 11 -2.78 13.76 -16.86
N LYS A 12 -3.39 14.93 -16.66
CA LYS A 12 -2.98 15.88 -15.63
C LYS A 12 -3.44 15.38 -14.27
N LEU A 13 -2.51 15.21 -13.33
CA LEU A 13 -2.81 14.95 -11.92
C LEU A 13 -3.68 16.07 -11.36
N LYS A 14 -4.67 15.71 -10.55
CA LYS A 14 -5.58 16.63 -9.86
C LYS A 14 -5.27 16.73 -8.37
N ALA A 15 -4.24 16.03 -7.94
CA ALA A 15 -3.71 16.03 -6.59
C ALA A 15 -2.21 16.29 -6.63
N GLU A 16 -1.66 16.86 -5.58
CA GLU A 16 -0.22 16.87 -5.33
C GLU A 16 0.21 15.49 -4.86
N VAL A 17 1.27 14.94 -5.45
CA VAL A 17 1.83 13.63 -5.09
C VAL A 17 3.19 13.84 -4.48
N CYS A 18 3.36 13.42 -3.24
CA CYS A 18 4.62 13.41 -2.52
C CYS A 18 5.10 11.96 -2.37
N VAL A 19 6.26 11.66 -2.92
CA VAL A 19 6.90 10.35 -2.78
C VAL A 19 7.92 10.43 -1.65
N VAL A 20 7.82 9.50 -0.71
CA VAL A 20 8.65 9.48 0.50
C VAL A 20 9.39 8.14 0.57
N SER A 21 10.71 8.20 0.68
CA SER A 21 11.52 7.07 1.14
C SER A 21 11.76 7.25 2.64
N ASN A 22 11.14 6.40 3.42
CA ASN A 22 11.11 6.51 4.88
C ASN A 22 12.28 5.78 5.53
N ILE A 23 12.47 5.99 6.84
CA ILE A 23 13.53 5.38 7.65
C ILE A 23 12.96 4.78 8.93
N MET A 24 13.69 3.84 9.52
CA MET A 24 13.37 3.26 10.84
C MET A 24 12.00 2.57 10.91
N GLU A 25 11.58 1.94 9.82
CA GLU A 25 10.35 1.14 9.83
C GLU A 25 10.52 -0.02 10.82
N GLU A 26 11.54 -0.86 10.67
CA GLU A 26 11.86 -2.06 11.46
C GLU A 26 12.15 -1.79 12.96
N VAL A 27 12.31 -0.54 13.34
CA VAL A 27 12.63 -0.13 14.72
C VAL A 27 11.56 0.75 15.35
N GLY A 28 10.32 0.58 14.93
CA GLY A 28 9.16 1.22 15.54
C GLY A 28 8.50 2.31 14.71
N LEU A 29 8.60 2.26 13.38
CA LEU A 29 7.86 3.11 12.42
C LEU A 29 8.14 4.62 12.65
N LEU A 30 9.35 4.96 13.10
CA LEU A 30 9.64 6.29 13.63
C LEU A 30 9.63 7.36 12.53
N GLY A 31 10.18 7.04 11.35
CA GLY A 31 10.20 7.95 10.22
C GLY A 31 8.79 8.23 9.69
N ALA A 32 7.95 7.21 9.56
CA ALA A 32 6.56 7.34 9.12
C ALA A 32 5.76 8.27 10.03
N ARG A 33 5.91 8.12 11.34
CA ARG A 33 5.24 8.99 12.31
C ARG A 33 5.63 10.44 12.15
N GLN A 34 6.92 10.72 11.94
CA GLN A 34 7.44 12.09 11.80
C GLN A 34 7.01 12.72 10.48
N ILE A 35 7.14 11.98 9.38
CA ILE A 35 6.84 12.52 8.05
C ILE A 35 5.34 12.74 7.85
N ALA A 36 4.49 11.83 8.31
CA ALA A 36 3.04 11.98 8.27
C ALA A 36 2.58 13.20 9.09
N TYR A 37 3.21 13.43 10.25
CA TYR A 37 2.92 14.63 11.06
C TYR A 37 3.27 15.93 10.34
N SER A 38 4.39 15.96 9.61
CA SER A 38 4.91 17.15 8.93
C SER A 38 4.19 17.42 7.61
N LEU A 39 3.98 16.42 6.76
CA LEU A 39 3.35 16.55 5.45
C LEU A 39 1.85 16.78 5.53
N LYS A 40 1.15 16.17 6.50
CA LYS A 40 -0.32 16.27 6.66
C LYS A 40 -1.08 15.85 5.39
N PRO A 41 -0.81 14.69 4.82
CA PRO A 41 -1.47 14.29 3.60
C PRO A 41 -2.98 14.04 3.84
N ASP A 42 -3.80 14.24 2.80
CA ASP A 42 -5.22 13.88 2.85
C ASP A 42 -5.44 12.37 2.71
N VAL A 43 -4.50 11.69 2.04
CA VAL A 43 -4.46 10.24 1.88
C VAL A 43 -3.01 9.76 1.79
N ALA A 44 -2.75 8.58 2.33
CA ALA A 44 -1.44 7.92 2.27
C ALA A 44 -1.57 6.53 1.66
N ILE A 45 -0.72 6.21 0.68
CA ILE A 45 -0.53 4.86 0.18
C ILE A 45 0.84 4.39 0.66
N VAL A 46 0.85 3.33 1.44
CA VAL A 46 2.05 2.71 1.98
C VAL A 46 2.37 1.48 1.14
N VAL A 47 3.63 1.23 0.89
CA VAL A 47 4.12 0.02 0.23
C VAL A 47 5.05 -0.71 1.17
N ASP A 48 4.78 -2.00 1.35
CA ASP A 48 5.58 -2.88 2.18
C ASP A 48 5.58 -4.30 1.59
N VAL A 49 6.10 -5.27 2.31
CA VAL A 49 6.03 -6.69 1.97
C VAL A 49 4.97 -7.41 2.80
N THR A 50 4.51 -8.58 2.33
CA THR A 50 3.67 -9.48 3.10
C THR A 50 4.10 -10.92 2.91
N HIS A 51 3.74 -11.81 3.85
CA HIS A 51 4.04 -13.22 3.76
C HIS A 51 3.31 -13.89 2.60
N ALA A 52 4.06 -14.36 1.60
CA ALA A 52 3.52 -15.35 0.68
C ALA A 52 3.28 -16.66 1.45
N THR A 53 2.13 -17.31 1.20
CA THR A 53 1.71 -18.51 1.94
C THR A 53 1.69 -19.74 1.07
N ASP A 54 2.31 -19.67 -0.10
CA ASP A 54 2.38 -20.73 -1.09
C ASP A 54 3.64 -21.62 -0.95
N TYR A 55 4.22 -21.66 0.25
CA TYR A 55 5.33 -22.54 0.61
C TYR A 55 5.11 -23.15 2.02
N PRO A 56 5.80 -24.26 2.36
CA PRO A 56 5.68 -24.89 3.68
C PRO A 56 6.09 -23.92 4.81
N THR A 57 5.52 -24.15 6.01
CA THR A 57 5.82 -23.44 7.28
C THR A 57 5.09 -22.11 7.50
N VAL A 58 4.37 -21.57 6.53
CA VAL A 58 3.53 -20.38 6.72
C VAL A 58 2.06 -20.76 6.78
N SER A 59 1.36 -20.27 7.81
CA SER A 59 -0.05 -20.59 8.03
C SER A 59 -0.96 -19.69 7.20
N LYS A 60 -1.69 -20.30 6.25
CA LYS A 60 -2.75 -19.62 5.50
C LYS A 60 -3.90 -19.12 6.39
N GLN A 61 -4.10 -19.76 7.55
CA GLN A 61 -5.13 -19.34 8.49
C GLN A 61 -4.80 -18.00 9.16
N LEU A 62 -3.50 -17.69 9.29
CA LEU A 62 -3.03 -16.44 9.90
C LEU A 62 -2.83 -15.32 8.88
N HIS A 63 -2.32 -15.64 7.68
CA HIS A 63 -1.86 -14.65 6.71
C HIS A 63 -2.68 -14.60 5.41
N GLY A 64 -3.73 -15.43 5.27
CA GLY A 64 -4.49 -15.52 4.04
C GLY A 64 -3.86 -16.45 2.99
N ASP A 65 -4.41 -16.49 1.79
CA ASP A 65 -3.89 -17.31 0.66
C ASP A 65 -3.18 -16.39 -0.34
N ILE A 66 -1.98 -15.94 0.01
CA ILE A 66 -1.15 -15.03 -0.78
C ILE A 66 -0.06 -15.81 -1.52
N LYS A 67 0.09 -15.55 -2.81
CA LYS A 67 1.00 -16.30 -3.69
C LYS A 67 1.95 -15.40 -4.45
N LEU A 68 3.17 -15.84 -4.66
CA LEU A 68 4.07 -15.18 -5.60
C LEU A 68 3.50 -15.27 -7.03
N GLY A 69 3.56 -14.17 -7.77
CA GLY A 69 3.01 -14.07 -9.12
C GLY A 69 1.50 -13.93 -9.18
N GLY A 70 0.83 -13.84 -8.03
CA GLY A 70 -0.61 -13.57 -7.91
C GLY A 70 -0.97 -12.10 -7.99
N GLY A 71 0.00 -11.22 -8.12
CA GLY A 71 -0.13 -9.77 -8.03
C GLY A 71 0.12 -9.22 -6.62
N PRO A 72 0.20 -7.89 -6.46
CA PRO A 72 0.28 -7.26 -5.15
C PRO A 72 -0.94 -7.59 -4.29
N ALA A 73 -0.79 -7.47 -2.97
CA ALA A 73 -1.89 -7.62 -2.04
C ALA A 73 -2.34 -6.26 -1.50
N VAL A 74 -3.62 -6.14 -1.15
CA VAL A 74 -4.15 -5.04 -0.34
C VAL A 74 -4.64 -5.58 0.99
N THR A 75 -4.40 -4.80 2.04
CA THR A 75 -4.70 -5.22 3.40
C THR A 75 -6.00 -4.61 3.88
N HIS A 76 -6.90 -5.45 4.37
CA HIS A 76 -8.11 -5.03 5.09
C HIS A 76 -7.83 -5.04 6.60
N GLY A 77 -8.23 -4.00 7.30
CA GLY A 77 -8.01 -3.90 8.74
C GLY A 77 -8.10 -2.48 9.26
N ILE A 78 -7.82 -2.31 10.53
CA ILE A 78 -8.08 -1.07 11.25
C ILE A 78 -7.27 0.13 10.72
N CYS A 79 -6.06 -0.10 10.24
CA CYS A 79 -5.17 0.94 9.71
C CYS A 79 -5.44 1.30 8.24
N ASN A 80 -6.30 0.54 7.55
CA ASN A 80 -6.61 0.71 6.15
C ASN A 80 -8.02 1.26 5.95
N HIS A 81 -8.13 2.43 5.34
CA HIS A 81 -9.40 3.10 5.13
C HIS A 81 -10.21 2.38 4.03
N PRO A 82 -11.45 1.93 4.29
CA PRO A 82 -12.21 1.12 3.32
C PRO A 82 -12.36 1.79 1.96
N ALA A 83 -12.63 3.10 1.90
CA ALA A 83 -12.77 3.80 0.62
C ALA A 83 -11.44 3.95 -0.15
N VAL A 84 -10.30 3.90 0.54
CA VAL A 84 -8.98 3.87 -0.12
C VAL A 84 -8.74 2.50 -0.74
N ILE A 85 -9.03 1.44 0.01
CA ILE A 85 -8.91 0.06 -0.50
C ILE A 85 -9.85 -0.17 -1.67
N GLU A 86 -11.13 0.21 -1.56
CA GLU A 86 -12.09 0.12 -2.67
C GLU A 86 -11.61 0.86 -3.94
N ARG A 87 -10.98 2.03 -3.77
CA ARG A 87 -10.40 2.76 -4.90
C ARG A 87 -9.22 2.03 -5.52
N LEU A 88 -8.35 1.41 -4.72
CA LEU A 88 -7.25 0.58 -5.22
C LEU A 88 -7.78 -0.63 -6.00
N GLU A 89 -8.82 -1.30 -5.50
CA GLU A 89 -9.48 -2.41 -6.19
C GLU A 89 -10.06 -1.98 -7.55
N GLN A 90 -10.78 -0.84 -7.59
CA GLN A 90 -11.33 -0.29 -8.83
C GLN A 90 -10.23 0.03 -9.85
N VAL A 91 -9.12 0.61 -9.41
CA VAL A 91 -7.97 0.92 -10.25
C VAL A 91 -7.30 -0.35 -10.76
N ALA A 92 -7.07 -1.33 -9.89
CA ALA A 92 -6.50 -2.62 -10.26
C ALA A 92 -7.35 -3.32 -11.34
N GLN A 93 -8.66 -3.31 -11.18
CA GLN A 93 -9.60 -3.85 -12.18
C GLN A 93 -9.48 -3.13 -13.53
N GLN A 94 -9.42 -1.79 -13.53
CA GLN A 94 -9.28 -0.99 -14.76
C GLN A 94 -7.95 -1.25 -15.48
N LEU A 95 -6.87 -1.43 -14.72
CA LEU A 95 -5.53 -1.71 -15.24
C LEU A 95 -5.30 -3.20 -15.52
N LYS A 96 -6.26 -4.07 -15.16
CA LYS A 96 -6.15 -5.53 -15.25
C LYS A 96 -4.96 -6.09 -14.44
N ILE A 97 -4.66 -5.45 -13.31
CA ILE A 97 -3.69 -5.92 -12.35
C ILE A 97 -4.40 -6.95 -11.45
N PRO A 98 -3.92 -8.19 -11.38
CA PRO A 98 -4.45 -9.14 -10.41
C PRO A 98 -4.13 -8.63 -9.00
N LEU A 99 -5.13 -8.64 -8.12
CA LEU A 99 -4.99 -8.14 -6.77
C LEU A 99 -5.34 -9.23 -5.78
N GLN A 100 -4.50 -9.42 -4.77
CA GLN A 100 -4.75 -10.35 -3.68
C GLN A 100 -5.23 -9.59 -2.44
N HIS A 101 -5.88 -10.30 -1.52
CA HIS A 101 -6.47 -9.71 -0.33
C HIS A 101 -5.95 -10.40 0.91
N GLU A 102 -5.54 -9.63 1.87
CA GLU A 102 -5.21 -10.08 3.22
C GLU A 102 -5.95 -9.27 4.26
N ALA A 103 -5.99 -9.72 5.49
CA ALA A 103 -6.67 -9.03 6.59
C ALA A 103 -5.83 -9.07 7.85
N THR A 104 -5.82 -7.96 8.58
CA THR A 104 -5.21 -7.84 9.90
C THR A 104 -6.24 -7.41 10.93
N SER A 105 -6.18 -7.97 12.14
CA SER A 105 -7.16 -7.66 13.18
C SER A 105 -6.79 -6.45 14.03
N ALA A 106 -5.50 -6.17 14.21
CA ALA A 106 -5.02 -5.12 15.13
C ALA A 106 -3.95 -4.23 14.49
N THR A 107 -2.87 -4.81 14.01
CA THR A 107 -1.74 -4.08 13.41
C THR A 107 -1.35 -4.74 12.09
N SER A 108 -0.86 -3.95 11.15
CA SER A 108 -0.29 -4.46 9.90
C SER A 108 1.19 -4.82 10.05
N GLY A 109 1.86 -4.26 11.07
CA GLY A 109 3.31 -4.35 11.23
C GLY A 109 4.07 -3.49 10.25
N THR A 110 3.44 -2.48 9.64
CA THR A 110 4.03 -1.59 8.63
C THR A 110 3.86 -0.12 9.00
N ASP A 111 4.48 0.76 8.24
CA ASP A 111 4.35 2.21 8.40
C ASP A 111 2.90 2.72 8.42
N THR A 112 1.96 1.96 7.84
CA THR A 112 0.54 2.31 7.85
C THR A 112 0.01 2.46 9.28
N ASP A 113 0.48 1.61 10.20
CA ASP A 113 0.08 1.65 11.62
C ASP A 113 0.44 2.96 12.31
N ALA A 114 1.53 3.60 11.89
CA ALA A 114 1.93 4.89 12.44
C ALA A 114 1.22 6.06 11.76
N ILE A 115 0.97 5.95 10.45
CA ILE A 115 0.41 7.02 9.64
C ILE A 115 -1.06 7.24 9.98
N PHE A 116 -1.89 6.17 10.04
CA PHE A 116 -3.33 6.34 10.20
C PHE A 116 -3.73 6.97 11.55
N TRP A 117 -2.92 6.83 12.59
CA TRP A 117 -3.14 7.45 13.91
C TRP A 117 -2.67 8.91 13.99
N THR A 118 -1.89 9.36 13.01
CA THR A 118 -1.24 10.67 13.10
C THR A 118 -2.27 11.79 13.05
N ARG A 119 -2.14 12.78 13.95
CA ARG A 119 -3.05 13.93 14.10
C ARG A 119 -4.49 13.51 14.38
N GLY A 120 -5.43 13.84 13.53
CA GLY A 120 -6.84 13.47 13.60
C GLY A 120 -7.20 12.24 12.75
N GLY A 121 -6.20 11.49 12.35
CA GLY A 121 -6.32 10.36 11.43
C GLY A 121 -6.04 10.74 9.99
N ILE A 122 -5.25 9.90 9.30
CA ILE A 122 -4.96 10.02 7.87
C ILE A 122 -5.54 8.77 7.20
N ALA A 123 -6.39 8.99 6.18
CA ALA A 123 -6.92 7.88 5.40
C ALA A 123 -5.78 7.15 4.71
N SER A 124 -5.53 5.90 5.08
CA SER A 124 -4.37 5.14 4.61
C SER A 124 -4.79 3.87 3.88
N GLY A 125 -3.95 3.40 2.98
CA GLY A 125 -4.06 2.10 2.32
C GLY A 125 -2.69 1.47 2.18
N LEU A 126 -2.60 0.17 2.42
CA LEU A 126 -1.40 -0.64 2.29
C LEU A 126 -1.47 -1.50 1.04
N ILE A 127 -0.43 -1.42 0.24
CA ILE A 127 -0.15 -2.31 -0.90
C ILE A 127 1.08 -3.13 -0.51
N SER A 128 0.93 -4.45 -0.49
CA SER A 128 1.99 -5.35 -0.05
C SER A 128 2.54 -6.18 -1.22
N LEU A 129 3.86 -6.29 -1.28
CA LEU A 129 4.56 -7.20 -2.19
C LEU A 129 4.64 -8.59 -1.55
N PRO A 130 4.07 -9.65 -2.16
CA PRO A 130 4.25 -11.00 -1.64
C PRO A 130 5.72 -11.40 -1.59
N ASN A 131 6.17 -11.87 -0.42
CA ASN A 131 7.55 -12.24 -0.15
C ASN A 131 7.61 -13.61 0.54
N ARG A 132 8.39 -14.55 0.02
CA ARG A 132 8.74 -15.80 0.69
C ARG A 132 9.99 -15.62 1.53
N TYR A 133 10.04 -16.30 2.65
CA TYR A 133 11.19 -16.34 3.56
C TYR A 133 11.56 -14.96 4.13
N MET A 134 10.53 -14.12 4.36
CA MET A 134 10.67 -12.79 4.95
C MET A 134 11.57 -12.79 6.19
N HIS A 135 12.41 -11.77 6.33
CA HIS A 135 13.41 -11.61 7.38
C HIS A 135 14.48 -12.72 7.39
N SER A 136 14.77 -13.30 6.24
CA SER A 136 15.84 -14.26 6.06
C SER A 136 16.82 -13.82 4.96
N PRO A 137 18.04 -14.39 4.91
CA PRO A 137 19.01 -14.04 3.87
C PRO A 137 18.66 -14.54 2.47
N VAL A 138 17.54 -15.24 2.30
CA VAL A 138 17.12 -15.87 1.04
C VAL A 138 15.70 -15.46 0.62
N GLU A 139 15.33 -14.23 0.90
CA GLU A 139 14.03 -13.70 0.51
C GLU A 139 13.78 -13.79 -0.99
N MET A 140 12.53 -14.04 -1.37
CA MET A 140 12.14 -14.23 -2.76
C MET A 140 10.85 -13.47 -3.05
N VAL A 141 10.89 -12.67 -4.11
CA VAL A 141 9.73 -11.94 -4.66
C VAL A 141 9.53 -12.26 -6.14
N ASN A 142 8.35 -11.99 -6.65
CA ASN A 142 8.07 -12.05 -8.08
C ASN A 142 8.22 -10.64 -8.68
N LEU A 143 9.07 -10.49 -9.70
CA LEU A 143 9.34 -9.19 -10.33
C LEU A 143 8.09 -8.59 -10.98
N ARG A 144 7.18 -9.40 -11.50
CA ARG A 144 5.93 -8.91 -12.07
C ARG A 144 5.02 -8.29 -11.00
N ASP A 145 4.94 -8.90 -9.81
CA ASP A 145 4.19 -8.32 -8.69
C ASP A 145 4.79 -6.97 -8.29
N LEU A 146 6.13 -6.89 -8.27
CA LEU A 146 6.85 -5.65 -7.96
C LEU A 146 6.57 -4.55 -9.00
N GLU A 147 6.59 -4.86 -10.30
CA GLU A 147 6.31 -3.91 -11.38
C GLU A 147 4.88 -3.37 -11.34
N GLN A 148 3.91 -4.19 -10.89
CA GLN A 148 2.51 -3.81 -10.80
C GLN A 148 2.21 -2.81 -9.67
N ILE A 149 3.03 -2.74 -8.62
CA ILE A 149 2.83 -1.81 -7.51
C ILE A 149 2.90 -0.34 -7.95
N PRO A 150 3.96 0.14 -8.62
CA PRO A 150 4.00 1.53 -9.09
C PRO A 150 2.91 1.84 -10.14
N GLU A 151 2.50 0.87 -10.96
CA GLU A 151 1.37 1.04 -11.88
C GLU A 151 0.06 1.27 -11.12
N LEU A 152 -0.19 0.49 -10.07
CA LEU A 152 -1.37 0.64 -9.21
C LEU A 152 -1.37 1.98 -8.48
N MET A 153 -0.22 2.39 -7.92
CA MET A 153 -0.07 3.68 -7.24
C MET A 153 -0.30 4.85 -8.19
N ALA A 154 0.27 4.79 -9.38
CA ALA A 154 0.08 5.82 -10.41
C ALA A 154 -1.39 5.88 -10.86
N GLY A 155 -2.03 4.74 -11.06
CA GLY A 155 -3.45 4.65 -11.37
C GLY A 155 -4.32 5.24 -10.28
N PHE A 156 -4.01 4.97 -9.01
CA PHE A 156 -4.69 5.56 -7.86
C PHE A 156 -4.57 7.08 -7.90
N ALA A 157 -3.36 7.63 -8.01
CA ALA A 157 -3.13 9.07 -8.07
C ALA A 157 -3.88 9.75 -9.23
N LEU A 158 -3.91 9.12 -10.41
CA LEU A 158 -4.66 9.60 -11.57
C LEU A 158 -6.18 9.51 -11.41
N SER A 159 -6.68 8.63 -10.56
CA SER A 159 -8.11 8.46 -10.29
C SER A 159 -8.69 9.54 -9.38
N LEU A 160 -7.85 10.25 -8.64
CA LEU A 160 -8.27 11.27 -7.69
C LEU A 160 -8.92 12.47 -8.39
N LYS A 161 -9.93 13.04 -7.75
CA LYS A 161 -10.63 14.24 -8.22
C LYS A 161 -10.23 15.44 -7.38
N HIS A 162 -10.35 16.62 -7.95
CA HIS A 162 -10.10 17.86 -7.22
C HIS A 162 -11.05 17.98 -6.02
N GLY A 163 -10.50 18.20 -4.83
CA GLY A 163 -11.27 18.36 -3.58
C GLY A 163 -11.88 17.05 -3.06
N GLU A 164 -11.42 15.90 -3.55
CA GLU A 164 -11.86 14.61 -3.02
C GLU A 164 -11.26 14.36 -1.62
N HIS A 165 -12.10 13.87 -0.72
CA HIS A 165 -11.71 13.55 0.65
C HIS A 165 -12.13 12.12 0.98
N PHE A 166 -11.23 11.37 1.61
CA PHE A 166 -11.49 10.04 2.17
C PHE A 166 -11.95 10.12 3.64
N LYS A 167 -12.12 11.32 4.19
CA LYS A 167 -12.58 11.51 5.58
C LYS A 167 -14.02 11.08 5.73
N VAL A 168 -14.30 10.31 6.77
CA VAL A 168 -15.68 10.01 7.18
C VAL A 168 -16.34 11.33 7.59
N ARG A 169 -17.45 11.67 6.96
CA ARG A 169 -18.30 12.79 7.42
C ARG A 169 -19.19 12.26 8.53
N ILE A 170 -19.00 12.77 9.72
CA ILE A 170 -19.87 12.56 10.87
C ILE A 170 -21.05 13.53 10.78
#